data_fdc3cdcc203d16ac86d771e4405ba165
#
_entry.id   fdc3cdcc203d16ac86d771e4405ba165
#
_cell.length_a   1.000
_cell.length_b   1.000
_cell.length_c   1.000
_cell.angle_alpha   90.00
_cell.angle_beta   90.00
_cell.angle_gamma   90.00
#
_symmetry.space_group_name_H-M   'P 1'
#
loop_
_entity.id
_entity.type
_entity.pdbx_description
1 polymer ?
#
loop_
_entity_poly.entity_id
_entity_poly.type
_entity_poly.pdbx_seq_one_letter_code
_entity_poly.pdbx_strand_id
1 'polypeptide(L)'
;APNVDDQSLLHTGDWPFGRTNHYFFDLNRDFFLLTQPETRGRVALINTWRPQIMIDGHEMGSQSTFLMGPPRQPLNTNIDTDLQKWAVTFSEEQGAAFDKRSWRYFTGEWFENWYPGYSNYSEYRGSMHILYEQSRMAEDGVRRPEGTVQTYMESVHHQFVSTMANLESLATHSQAMYRDYWDGRKYNVSAKSKFADKSYVILANDNHGRMAALVERLDAPVSYTHLTLPTKVT
;
A
#
# COMPACT_ATOMS: atom_id res chain seq x y z
N ALA A 1 18.68 28.46 17.76
CA ALA A 1 17.99 28.26 16.47
C ALA A 1 18.24 26.82 16.04
N PRO A 2 17.24 26.14 15.49
CA PRO A 2 17.43 24.80 15.00
C PRO A 2 18.55 24.74 13.95
N ASN A 3 19.37 23.70 14.00
CA ASN A 3 20.37 23.48 12.98
C ASN A 3 19.68 22.94 11.73
N VAL A 4 19.43 23.81 10.77
CA VAL A 4 18.66 23.49 9.56
C VAL A 4 19.61 23.51 8.37
N ASP A 5 20.53 22.57 8.34
CA ASP A 5 21.38 22.35 7.18
C ASP A 5 20.63 21.45 6.17
N ASP A 6 20.15 22.05 5.08
CA ASP A 6 19.44 21.37 4.01
C ASP A 6 20.33 20.43 3.17
N GLN A 7 21.64 20.53 3.33
CA GLN A 7 22.63 19.65 2.72
C GLN A 7 23.10 18.54 3.66
N SER A 8 22.57 18.47 4.88
CA SER A 8 22.97 17.44 5.83
C SER A 8 22.69 16.03 5.30
N LEU A 9 23.68 15.15 5.41
CA LEU A 9 23.51 13.73 5.11
C LEU A 9 22.48 13.04 6.01
N LEU A 10 22.14 13.64 7.15
CA LEU A 10 21.08 13.13 8.02
C LEU A 10 19.68 13.20 7.40
N HIS A 11 19.49 14.02 6.36
CA HIS A 11 18.25 14.02 5.59
C HIS A 11 18.19 12.91 4.54
N THR A 12 19.28 12.20 4.33
CA THR A 12 19.32 11.01 3.48
C THR A 12 19.41 9.77 4.37
N GLY A 13 18.74 8.72 4.07
CA GLY A 13 18.88 7.49 4.87
C GLY A 13 20.27 6.86 4.68
N ASP A 14 20.80 6.23 5.74
CA ASP A 14 22.00 5.43 5.64
C ASP A 14 21.77 4.20 4.76
N TRP A 15 22.75 3.85 3.95
CA TRP A 15 22.74 2.57 3.24
C TRP A 15 22.96 1.42 4.26
N PRO A 16 22.22 0.31 4.21
CA PRO A 16 21.32 -0.17 3.12
C PRO A 16 19.87 0.29 3.18
N PHE A 17 19.55 1.38 3.83
CA PHE A 17 18.21 1.92 4.06
C PHE A 17 17.32 1.02 4.93
N GLY A 18 16.66 1.57 5.92
CA GLY A 18 16.05 0.84 7.03
C GLY A 18 14.89 -0.12 6.72
N ARG A 19 14.43 -0.25 5.48
CA ARG A 19 13.34 -1.16 5.11
C ARG A 19 13.80 -2.49 4.53
N THR A 20 15.10 -2.72 4.41
CA THR A 20 15.64 -4.02 4.02
C THR A 20 15.78 -4.94 5.22
N ASN A 21 15.66 -6.25 5.00
CA ASN A 21 16.06 -7.23 6.00
C ASN A 21 17.59 -7.45 5.99
N HIS A 22 18.10 -8.37 6.81
CA HIS A 22 19.53 -8.69 6.87
C HIS A 22 20.13 -9.23 5.58
N TYR A 23 19.30 -9.67 4.64
CA TYR A 23 19.68 -10.16 3.33
C TYR A 23 19.52 -9.11 2.22
N PHE A 24 19.28 -7.85 2.59
CA PHE A 24 19.10 -6.71 1.69
C PHE A 24 17.88 -6.80 0.76
N PHE A 25 16.89 -7.61 1.11
CA PHE A 25 15.61 -7.59 0.40
C PHE A 25 14.76 -6.43 0.83
N ASP A 26 14.22 -5.69 -0.14
CA ASP A 26 13.21 -4.65 0.12
C ASP A 26 11.88 -5.31 0.49
N LEU A 27 11.52 -5.23 1.77
CA LEU A 27 10.30 -5.85 2.29
C LEU A 27 9.02 -5.17 1.77
N ASN A 28 9.13 -3.96 1.22
CA ASN A 28 8.00 -3.29 0.55
C ASN A 28 8.00 -3.53 -0.98
N ARG A 29 8.58 -4.63 -1.45
CA ARG A 29 8.50 -5.15 -2.83
C ARG A 29 8.16 -6.63 -2.87
N ASP A 30 7.97 -7.25 -1.70
CA ASP A 30 7.86 -8.71 -1.55
C ASP A 30 6.44 -9.18 -1.16
N PHE A 31 5.43 -8.29 -1.11
CA PHE A 31 4.07 -8.62 -0.66
C PHE A 31 3.37 -9.69 -1.54
N PHE A 32 3.74 -9.80 -2.80
CA PHE A 32 3.19 -10.80 -3.69
C PHE A 32 4.10 -12.05 -3.78
N LEU A 33 5.40 -11.85 -3.89
CA LEU A 33 6.35 -12.94 -4.06
C LEU A 33 6.58 -13.76 -2.78
N LEU A 34 6.44 -13.13 -1.60
CA LEU A 34 6.55 -13.76 -0.28
C LEU A 34 7.85 -14.55 -0.10
N THR A 35 8.95 -14.01 -0.59
CA THR A 35 10.25 -14.66 -0.50
C THR A 35 10.81 -14.59 0.92
N GLN A 36 10.49 -13.53 1.65
CA GLN A 36 11.04 -13.24 2.96
C GLN A 36 10.06 -13.63 4.08
N PRO A 37 10.55 -14.18 5.20
CA PRO A 37 9.71 -14.61 6.32
C PRO A 37 8.92 -13.44 6.94
N GLU A 38 9.53 -12.25 7.00
CA GLU A 38 8.88 -11.06 7.54
C GLU A 38 7.64 -10.69 6.72
N THR A 39 7.75 -10.73 5.40
CA THR A 39 6.62 -10.42 4.51
C THR A 39 5.55 -11.49 4.59
N ARG A 40 5.93 -12.76 4.67
CA ARG A 40 4.96 -13.86 4.89
C ARG A 40 4.15 -13.66 6.17
N GLY A 41 4.81 -13.31 7.28
CA GLY A 41 4.12 -13.01 8.54
C GLY A 41 3.15 -11.82 8.40
N ARG A 42 3.57 -10.75 7.75
CA ARG A 42 2.73 -9.57 7.51
C ARG A 42 1.51 -9.88 6.65
N VAL A 43 1.70 -10.59 5.54
CA VAL A 43 0.60 -10.98 4.66
C VAL A 43 -0.36 -11.95 5.34
N ALA A 44 0.14 -12.89 6.14
CA ALA A 44 -0.69 -13.77 6.95
C ALA A 44 -1.58 -12.97 7.93
N LEU A 45 -1.03 -11.93 8.56
CA LEU A 45 -1.80 -11.04 9.43
C LEU A 45 -2.89 -10.28 8.66
N ILE A 46 -2.56 -9.69 7.50
CA ILE A 46 -3.54 -9.01 6.63
C ILE A 46 -4.66 -9.97 6.23
N ASN A 47 -4.32 -11.18 5.83
CA ASN A 47 -5.31 -12.19 5.44
C ASN A 47 -6.19 -12.68 6.60
N THR A 48 -5.68 -12.64 7.82
CA THR A 48 -6.42 -13.01 9.04
C THR A 48 -7.40 -11.90 9.43
N TRP A 49 -6.94 -10.67 9.52
CA TRP A 49 -7.74 -9.52 9.96
C TRP A 49 -8.66 -8.97 8.87
N ARG A 50 -8.27 -9.10 7.61
CA ARG A 50 -9.03 -8.60 6.45
C ARG A 50 -9.48 -7.15 6.64
N PRO A 51 -8.55 -6.22 6.85
CA PRO A 51 -8.88 -4.83 7.10
C PRO A 51 -9.60 -4.22 5.90
N GLN A 52 -10.48 -3.25 6.13
CA GLN A 52 -11.12 -2.48 5.07
C GLN A 52 -10.25 -1.35 4.58
N ILE A 53 -9.32 -0.90 5.41
CA ILE A 53 -8.33 0.14 5.09
C ILE A 53 -6.95 -0.34 5.52
N MET A 54 -5.96 -0.06 4.69
CA MET A 54 -4.55 -0.22 5.00
C MET A 54 -3.80 1.07 4.69
N ILE A 55 -3.10 1.59 5.68
CA ILE A 55 -2.27 2.79 5.54
C ILE A 55 -0.80 2.36 5.52
N ASP A 56 -0.06 2.89 4.56
CA ASP A 56 1.39 2.74 4.45
C ASP A 56 2.06 4.13 4.56
N GLY A 57 2.72 4.37 5.69
CA GLY A 57 3.35 5.66 5.98
C GLY A 57 4.81 5.66 5.53
N HIS A 58 5.12 6.53 4.58
CA HIS A 58 6.42 6.68 3.96
C HIS A 58 6.98 8.09 4.05
N GLU A 59 8.22 8.20 3.63
CA GLU A 59 8.97 9.44 3.51
C GLU A 59 9.62 9.55 2.13
N MET A 60 9.52 10.73 1.53
CA MET A 60 10.19 11.11 0.28
C MET A 60 11.30 12.12 0.54
N GLY A 61 11.84 12.75 -0.49
CA GLY A 61 12.94 13.71 -0.36
C GLY A 61 12.63 14.86 0.60
N SER A 62 13.62 15.34 1.33
CA SER A 62 13.50 16.39 2.35
C SER A 62 12.96 17.71 1.81
N GLN A 63 13.19 18.02 0.55
CA GLN A 63 12.66 19.23 -0.10
C GLN A 63 11.22 19.09 -0.62
N SER A 64 10.64 17.92 -0.55
CA SER A 64 9.25 17.68 -0.90
C SER A 64 8.29 18.14 0.22
N THR A 65 7.00 18.18 -0.07
CA THR A 65 5.98 18.55 0.91
C THR A 65 5.30 17.32 1.52
N PHE A 66 4.13 17.01 1.07
CA PHE A 66 3.37 15.83 1.47
C PHE A 66 2.60 15.29 0.25
N LEU A 67 2.79 14.02 -0.06
CA LEU A 67 2.02 13.34 -1.11
C LEU A 67 0.94 12.48 -0.47
N MET A 68 -0.28 12.61 -0.97
CA MET A 68 -1.42 11.77 -0.61
C MET A 68 -2.13 11.27 -1.86
N GLY A 69 -3.03 10.30 -1.71
CA GLY A 69 -3.88 9.83 -2.79
C GLY A 69 -4.74 10.93 -3.45
N PRO A 70 -5.51 10.59 -4.45
CA PRO A 70 -5.60 9.27 -5.06
C PRO A 70 -4.39 8.93 -5.91
N PRO A 71 -4.16 7.63 -6.22
CA PRO A 71 -3.07 7.22 -7.11
C PRO A 71 -3.36 7.68 -8.54
N ARG A 72 -2.28 7.85 -9.32
CA ARG A 72 -2.40 8.23 -10.74
C ARG A 72 -2.84 7.05 -11.61
N GLN A 73 -3.46 7.40 -12.73
CA GLN A 73 -3.83 6.44 -13.77
C GLN A 73 -2.62 6.02 -14.65
N PRO A 74 -2.63 4.83 -15.26
CA PRO A 74 -3.69 3.81 -15.18
C PRO A 74 -3.60 2.95 -13.91
N LEU A 75 -4.75 2.56 -13.37
CA LEU A 75 -4.83 1.59 -12.29
C LEU A 75 -5.03 0.18 -12.84
N ASN A 76 -4.63 -0.83 -12.07
CA ASN A 76 -4.88 -2.22 -12.44
C ASN A 76 -6.38 -2.52 -12.50
N THR A 77 -6.84 -3.06 -13.61
CA THR A 77 -8.26 -3.35 -13.86
C THR A 77 -8.84 -4.45 -12.97
N ASN A 78 -8.01 -5.13 -12.18
CA ASN A 78 -8.45 -6.11 -11.20
C ASN A 78 -8.74 -5.49 -9.82
N ILE A 79 -8.39 -4.23 -9.60
CA ILE A 79 -8.79 -3.46 -8.43
C ILE A 79 -10.25 -3.04 -8.60
N ASP A 80 -11.04 -3.24 -7.55
CA ASP A 80 -12.45 -2.89 -7.57
C ASP A 80 -12.65 -1.38 -7.77
N THR A 81 -13.65 -1.03 -8.58
CA THR A 81 -13.95 0.38 -8.88
C THR A 81 -14.46 1.14 -7.66
N ASP A 82 -15.09 0.47 -6.71
CA ASP A 82 -15.55 1.12 -5.48
C ASP A 82 -14.38 1.48 -4.57
N LEU A 83 -13.31 0.69 -4.55
CA LEU A 83 -12.06 1.07 -3.86
C LEU A 83 -11.45 2.35 -4.46
N GLN A 84 -11.50 2.49 -5.79
CA GLN A 84 -11.00 3.69 -6.46
C GLN A 84 -11.83 4.93 -6.09
N LYS A 85 -13.15 4.81 -5.99
CA LYS A 85 -14.03 5.90 -5.52
C LYS A 85 -13.72 6.29 -4.08
N TRP A 86 -13.55 5.29 -3.19
CA TRP A 86 -13.18 5.53 -1.80
C TRP A 86 -11.83 6.21 -1.68
N ALA A 87 -10.85 5.82 -2.50
CA ALA A 87 -9.55 6.48 -2.52
C ALA A 87 -9.65 7.97 -2.85
N VAL A 88 -10.55 8.37 -3.76
CA VAL A 88 -10.82 9.78 -4.07
C VAL A 88 -11.46 10.47 -2.85
N THR A 89 -12.53 9.92 -2.30
CA THR A 89 -13.24 10.51 -1.14
C THR A 89 -12.30 10.75 0.03
N PHE A 90 -11.52 9.74 0.41
CA PHE A 90 -10.56 9.86 1.53
C PHE A 90 -9.47 10.89 1.24
N SER A 91 -9.01 10.97 0.00
CA SER A 91 -8.00 11.95 -0.38
C SER A 91 -8.53 13.39 -0.33
N GLU A 92 -9.78 13.61 -0.74
CA GLU A 92 -10.43 14.92 -0.66
C GLU A 92 -10.62 15.35 0.81
N GLU A 93 -11.09 14.45 1.66
CA GLU A 93 -11.28 14.74 3.09
C GLU A 93 -9.95 14.96 3.83
N GLN A 94 -8.92 14.18 3.48
CA GLN A 94 -7.56 14.38 3.98
C GLN A 94 -6.99 15.73 3.51
N GLY A 95 -7.17 16.08 2.23
CA GLY A 95 -6.78 17.36 1.67
C GLY A 95 -7.47 18.52 2.39
N ALA A 96 -8.76 18.42 2.66
CA ALA A 96 -9.50 19.43 3.42
C ALA A 96 -8.96 19.64 4.85
N ALA A 97 -8.42 18.59 5.47
CA ALA A 97 -7.78 18.70 6.78
C ALA A 97 -6.45 19.46 6.72
N PHE A 98 -5.71 19.34 5.62
CA PHE A 98 -4.50 20.12 5.34
C PHE A 98 -4.82 21.57 4.98
N ASP A 99 -5.83 21.80 4.14
CA ASP A 99 -6.27 23.13 3.72
C ASP A 99 -6.68 24.00 4.92
N LYS A 100 -7.38 23.44 5.91
CA LYS A 100 -7.71 24.10 7.18
C LYS A 100 -6.50 24.62 7.94
N ARG A 101 -5.30 24.08 7.67
CA ARG A 101 -4.03 24.43 8.30
C ARG A 101 -3.10 25.21 7.38
N SER A 102 -3.54 25.50 6.15
CA SER A 102 -2.71 26.09 5.10
C SER A 102 -1.42 25.30 4.84
N TRP A 103 -1.48 23.98 4.96
CA TRP A 103 -0.37 23.09 4.67
C TRP A 103 -0.35 22.69 3.20
N ARG A 104 0.85 22.62 2.64
CA ARG A 104 1.05 22.25 1.25
C ARG A 104 1.10 20.73 1.09
N TYR A 105 0.44 20.24 0.07
CA TYR A 105 0.44 18.85 -0.35
C TYR A 105 0.25 18.75 -1.86
N PHE A 106 0.41 17.58 -2.41
CA PHE A 106 0.07 17.28 -3.81
C PHE A 106 -0.53 15.89 -3.93
N THR A 107 -1.28 15.66 -5.01
CA THR A 107 -2.03 14.44 -5.29
C THR A 107 -1.83 14.02 -6.73
N GLY A 108 -2.24 12.78 -7.08
CA GLY A 108 -2.21 12.32 -8.47
C GLY A 108 -0.83 11.99 -9.03
N GLU A 109 0.20 12.02 -8.18
CA GLU A 109 1.59 11.70 -8.54
C GLU A 109 2.06 10.38 -7.92
N TRP A 110 1.21 9.77 -7.12
CA TRP A 110 1.51 8.49 -6.51
C TRP A 110 1.46 7.38 -7.54
N PHE A 111 2.15 6.26 -7.23
CA PHE A 111 2.25 5.09 -8.08
C PHE A 111 0.89 4.61 -8.58
N GLU A 112 0.83 4.24 -9.84
CA GLU A 112 -0.20 3.40 -10.37
C GLU A 112 -0.22 2.07 -9.59
N ASN A 113 -1.36 1.69 -9.02
CA ASN A 113 -1.54 0.44 -8.29
C ASN A 113 -1.62 -0.75 -9.26
N TRP A 114 -0.56 -0.93 -10.03
CA TRP A 114 -0.51 -1.96 -11.07
C TRP A 114 0.08 -3.29 -10.56
N TYR A 115 1.17 -3.22 -9.81
CA TYR A 115 1.88 -4.38 -9.29
C TYR A 115 1.54 -4.63 -7.82
N PRO A 116 1.06 -5.86 -7.45
CA PRO A 116 0.64 -6.15 -6.07
C PRO A 116 1.80 -6.45 -5.11
N GLY A 117 3.00 -6.03 -5.43
CA GLY A 117 4.20 -6.33 -4.64
C GLY A 117 4.50 -5.34 -3.52
N TYR A 118 3.80 -4.21 -3.48
CA TYR A 118 3.86 -3.22 -2.40
C TYR A 118 2.79 -3.49 -1.34
N SER A 119 2.68 -2.61 -0.38
CA SER A 119 1.57 -2.58 0.59
C SER A 119 0.19 -2.48 -0.07
N ASN A 120 0.10 -1.96 -1.31
CA ASN A 120 -1.10 -2.00 -2.15
C ASN A 120 -1.60 -3.42 -2.47
N TYR A 121 -0.85 -4.47 -2.10
CA TYR A 121 -1.36 -5.85 -2.08
C TYR A 121 -2.74 -5.94 -1.43
N SER A 122 -2.99 -5.13 -0.43
CA SER A 122 -4.27 -5.09 0.29
C SER A 122 -5.47 -4.76 -0.62
N GLU A 123 -5.30 -3.99 -1.70
CA GLU A 123 -6.37 -3.66 -2.64
C GLU A 123 -6.87 -4.89 -3.41
N TYR A 124 -5.94 -5.80 -3.74
CA TYR A 124 -6.29 -7.08 -4.36
C TYR A 124 -6.98 -8.04 -3.39
N ARG A 125 -7.03 -7.65 -2.11
CA ARG A 125 -7.78 -8.34 -1.04
C ARG A 125 -9.06 -7.62 -0.65
N GLY A 126 -9.37 -6.49 -1.30
CA GLY A 126 -10.57 -5.70 -1.09
C GLY A 126 -10.41 -4.56 -0.06
N SER A 127 -9.21 -4.34 0.47
CA SER A 127 -8.93 -3.21 1.35
C SER A 127 -8.60 -1.97 0.53
N MET A 128 -9.10 -0.81 0.92
CA MET A 128 -8.60 0.44 0.37
C MET A 128 -7.19 0.70 0.91
N HIS A 129 -6.26 0.99 0.02
CA HIS A 129 -4.88 1.31 0.38
C HIS A 129 -4.65 2.82 0.32
N ILE A 130 -3.99 3.35 1.33
CA ILE A 130 -3.62 4.76 1.42
C ILE A 130 -2.12 4.84 1.64
N LEU A 131 -1.42 5.54 0.76
CA LEU A 131 -0.02 5.88 0.94
C LEU A 131 0.10 7.30 1.48
N TYR A 132 0.98 7.47 2.45
CA TYR A 132 1.49 8.78 2.86
C TYR A 132 2.96 8.86 2.49
N GLU A 133 3.33 9.95 1.82
CA GLU A 133 4.73 10.29 1.60
C GLU A 133 4.98 11.69 2.15
N GLN A 134 5.60 11.77 3.30
CA GLN A 134 6.01 13.06 3.87
C GLN A 134 7.44 13.41 3.49
N SER A 135 7.80 14.68 3.61
CA SER A 135 9.20 15.07 3.48
C SER A 135 10.02 14.45 4.62
N ARG A 136 11.05 13.70 4.26
CA ARG A 136 12.02 13.17 5.22
C ARG A 136 12.80 14.31 5.82
N MET A 137 13.02 14.26 7.11
CA MET A 137 13.94 15.15 7.79
C MET A 137 14.53 14.49 9.01
N ALA A 138 15.70 14.94 9.35
CA ALA A 138 16.40 14.61 10.56
C ALA A 138 16.64 15.89 11.35
N GLU A 139 17.08 15.75 12.57
CA GLU A 139 17.35 16.86 13.47
C GLU A 139 16.13 17.78 13.66
N ASP A 140 16.35 19.07 13.57
CA ASP A 140 15.32 20.07 13.89
C ASP A 140 14.44 20.45 12.69
N GLY A 141 14.86 20.16 11.47
CA GLY A 141 14.09 20.47 10.26
C GLY A 141 14.90 20.72 9.01
N VAL A 142 14.24 21.18 7.97
CA VAL A 142 14.83 21.48 6.67
C VAL A 142 14.41 22.87 6.18
N ARG A 143 15.36 23.62 5.62
CA ARG A 143 15.09 24.88 4.94
C ARG A 143 14.65 24.62 3.51
N ARG A 144 13.53 25.19 3.12
CA ARG A 144 12.99 25.12 1.78
C ARG A 144 13.64 26.17 0.86
N PRO A 145 13.64 25.98 -0.46
CA PRO A 145 14.18 26.96 -1.41
C PRO A 145 13.54 28.34 -1.31
N GLU A 146 12.26 28.40 -0.97
CA GLU A 146 11.52 29.64 -0.76
C GLU A 146 11.81 30.32 0.59
N GLY A 147 12.70 29.75 1.40
CA GLY A 147 13.16 30.33 2.67
C GLY A 147 12.36 29.91 3.91
N THR A 148 11.26 29.20 3.76
CA THR A 148 10.54 28.60 4.89
C THR A 148 11.31 27.45 5.51
N VAL A 149 11.08 27.18 6.78
CA VAL A 149 11.66 26.03 7.50
C VAL A 149 10.53 25.10 7.89
N GLN A 150 10.60 23.85 7.46
CA GLN A 150 9.74 22.79 7.96
C GLN A 150 10.47 22.04 9.06
N THR A 151 9.86 22.03 10.24
CA THR A 151 10.45 21.37 11.42
C THR A 151 10.11 19.87 11.44
N TYR A 152 10.89 19.11 12.20
CA TYR A 152 10.58 17.68 12.47
C TYR A 152 9.18 17.53 13.11
N MET A 153 8.86 18.41 14.05
CA MET A 153 7.56 18.40 14.73
C MET A 153 6.40 18.62 13.74
N GLU A 154 6.56 19.51 12.76
CA GLU A 154 5.52 19.71 11.71
C GLU A 154 5.35 18.44 10.86
N SER A 155 6.41 17.76 10.52
CA SER A 155 6.31 16.50 9.76
C SER A 155 5.60 15.39 10.54
N VAL A 156 5.90 15.25 11.83
CA VAL A 156 5.16 14.35 12.72
C VAL A 156 3.67 14.75 12.77
N HIS A 157 3.40 16.05 12.83
CA HIS A 157 2.03 16.56 12.89
C HIS A 157 1.27 16.33 11.57
N HIS A 158 1.95 16.40 10.41
CA HIS A 158 1.35 16.06 9.12
C HIS A 158 0.86 14.60 9.12
N GLN A 159 1.69 13.65 9.56
CA GLN A 159 1.30 12.24 9.65
C GLN A 159 0.14 12.03 10.62
N PHE A 160 0.19 12.68 11.77
CA PHE A 160 -0.89 12.59 12.76
C PHE A 160 -2.22 13.10 12.20
N VAL A 161 -2.23 14.29 11.59
CA VAL A 161 -3.45 14.89 11.03
C VAL A 161 -3.99 14.03 9.87
N SER A 162 -3.13 13.51 9.02
CA SER A 162 -3.52 12.58 7.95
C SER A 162 -4.22 11.33 8.51
N THR A 163 -3.62 10.73 9.53
CA THR A 163 -4.19 9.55 10.18
C THR A 163 -5.54 9.85 10.82
N MET A 164 -5.65 10.97 11.54
CA MET A 164 -6.91 11.37 12.16
C MET A 164 -7.99 11.67 11.14
N ALA A 165 -7.67 12.37 10.04
CA ALA A 165 -8.62 12.63 8.96
C ALA A 165 -9.14 11.31 8.37
N ASN A 166 -8.27 10.35 8.08
CA ASN A 166 -8.69 9.06 7.55
C ASN A 166 -9.48 8.21 8.55
N LEU A 167 -9.21 8.32 9.85
CA LEU A 167 -10.04 7.68 10.88
C LEU A 167 -11.43 8.32 10.97
N GLU A 168 -11.53 9.65 10.83
CA GLU A 168 -12.81 10.34 10.76
C GLU A 168 -13.61 9.96 9.51
N SER A 169 -12.94 9.88 8.36
CA SER A 169 -13.54 9.40 7.10
C SER A 169 -14.06 7.96 7.26
N LEU A 170 -13.24 7.08 7.85
CA LEU A 170 -13.65 5.71 8.11
C LEU A 170 -14.87 5.64 9.05
N ALA A 171 -14.90 6.40 10.11
CA ALA A 171 -16.03 6.45 11.03
C ALA A 171 -17.30 6.94 10.32
N THR A 172 -17.18 7.96 9.49
CA THR A 172 -18.28 8.58 8.75
C THR A 172 -18.85 7.64 7.70
N HIS A 173 -17.99 6.95 6.94
CA HIS A 173 -18.38 6.14 5.80
C HIS A 173 -18.41 4.62 6.09
N SER A 174 -18.18 4.21 7.32
CA SER A 174 -17.97 2.81 7.72
C SER A 174 -19.01 1.82 7.19
N GLN A 175 -20.29 2.15 7.26
CA GLN A 175 -21.36 1.26 6.80
C GLN A 175 -21.36 1.08 5.27
N ALA A 176 -21.15 2.18 4.53
CA ALA A 176 -21.10 2.13 3.07
C ALA A 176 -19.87 1.36 2.60
N MET A 177 -18.70 1.67 3.15
CA MET A 177 -17.45 0.98 2.84
C MET A 177 -17.52 -0.52 3.16
N TYR A 178 -18.10 -0.89 4.30
CA TYR A 178 -18.24 -2.30 4.66
C TYR A 178 -19.20 -3.03 3.72
N ARG A 179 -20.27 -2.38 3.27
CA ARG A 179 -21.17 -2.92 2.27
C ARG A 179 -20.47 -3.18 0.95
N ASP A 180 -19.76 -2.18 0.43
CA ASP A 180 -19.03 -2.29 -0.83
C ASP A 180 -17.94 -3.38 -0.73
N TYR A 181 -17.21 -3.42 0.38
CA TYR A 181 -16.25 -4.48 0.67
C TYR A 181 -16.88 -5.88 0.62
N TRP A 182 -18.04 -6.04 1.25
CA TRP A 182 -18.76 -7.30 1.28
C TRP A 182 -19.30 -7.69 -0.10
N ASP A 183 -19.92 -6.74 -0.80
CA ASP A 183 -20.52 -6.97 -2.10
C ASP A 183 -19.45 -7.28 -3.17
N GLY A 184 -18.33 -6.62 -3.14
CA GLY A 184 -17.18 -6.91 -3.99
C GLY A 184 -16.64 -8.34 -3.76
N ARG A 185 -16.48 -8.74 -2.52
CA ARG A 185 -16.05 -10.12 -2.19
C ARG A 185 -17.08 -11.16 -2.63
N LYS A 186 -18.35 -10.90 -2.38
CA LYS A 186 -19.45 -11.78 -2.82
C LYS A 186 -19.52 -11.88 -4.35
N TYR A 187 -19.35 -10.77 -5.05
CA TYR A 187 -19.25 -10.77 -6.50
C TYR A 187 -18.09 -11.64 -6.99
N ASN A 188 -16.91 -11.47 -6.44
CA ASN A 188 -15.69 -12.16 -6.90
C ASN A 188 -15.77 -13.69 -6.81
N VAL A 189 -16.59 -14.23 -5.90
CA VAL A 189 -16.82 -15.68 -5.77
C VAL A 189 -18.13 -16.15 -6.43
N SER A 190 -18.86 -15.26 -7.08
CA SER A 190 -20.12 -15.59 -7.74
C SER A 190 -19.93 -16.08 -9.16
N ALA A 191 -20.93 -16.79 -9.70
CA ALA A 191 -20.95 -17.17 -11.10
C ALA A 191 -21.00 -15.98 -12.08
N LYS A 192 -21.27 -14.77 -11.59
CA LYS A 192 -21.27 -13.52 -12.39
C LYS A 192 -19.89 -12.85 -12.43
N SER A 193 -18.93 -13.33 -11.66
CA SER A 193 -17.58 -12.77 -11.63
C SER A 193 -16.92 -12.88 -12.99
N LYS A 194 -16.18 -11.84 -13.37
CA LYS A 194 -15.33 -11.89 -14.58
C LYS A 194 -14.25 -12.99 -14.52
N PHE A 195 -14.08 -13.64 -13.38
CA PHE A 195 -13.14 -14.72 -13.15
C PHE A 195 -13.81 -16.10 -13.01
N ALA A 196 -15.14 -16.19 -13.01
CA ALA A 196 -15.89 -17.40 -12.67
C ALA A 196 -15.52 -18.63 -13.50
N ASP A 197 -15.28 -18.44 -14.80
CA ASP A 197 -14.98 -19.52 -15.75
C ASP A 197 -13.50 -19.56 -16.14
N LYS A 198 -12.62 -18.87 -15.38
CA LYS A 198 -11.20 -18.84 -15.69
C LYS A 198 -10.46 -19.92 -14.92
N SER A 199 -9.70 -20.73 -15.66
CA SER A 199 -8.74 -21.68 -15.11
C SER A 199 -7.36 -21.37 -15.65
N TYR A 200 -6.36 -21.51 -14.79
CA TYR A 200 -4.96 -21.35 -15.16
C TYR A 200 -4.29 -22.72 -15.10
N VAL A 201 -3.69 -23.13 -16.21
CA VAL A 201 -2.95 -24.38 -16.28
C VAL A 201 -1.46 -24.07 -16.21
N ILE A 202 -0.80 -24.62 -15.21
CA ILE A 202 0.65 -24.53 -15.06
C ILE A 202 1.22 -25.85 -15.58
N LEU A 203 1.95 -25.78 -16.68
CA LEU A 203 2.58 -26.97 -17.25
C LEU A 203 3.72 -27.42 -16.33
N ALA A 204 3.68 -28.66 -15.95
CA ALA A 204 4.77 -29.28 -15.23
C ALA A 204 6.03 -29.35 -16.13
N ASN A 205 7.17 -29.00 -15.56
CA ASN A 205 8.47 -29.19 -16.17
C ASN A 205 9.34 -30.07 -15.25
N ASP A 206 10.54 -30.35 -15.67
CA ASP A 206 11.46 -31.21 -14.91
C ASP A 206 11.93 -30.60 -13.58
N ASN A 207 11.63 -29.34 -13.33
CA ASN A 207 11.98 -28.68 -12.08
C ASN A 207 10.83 -28.73 -11.06
N HIS A 208 10.67 -29.91 -10.45
CA HIS A 208 9.63 -30.13 -9.42
C HIS A 208 9.76 -29.20 -8.20
N GLY A 209 10.99 -28.83 -7.81
CA GLY A 209 11.23 -27.91 -6.70
C GLY A 209 10.70 -26.52 -6.98
N ARG A 210 10.91 -26.00 -8.19
CA ARG A 210 10.35 -24.71 -8.60
C ARG A 210 8.82 -24.74 -8.68
N MET A 211 8.26 -25.84 -9.16
CA MET A 211 6.81 -26.01 -9.22
C MET A 211 6.20 -26.04 -7.82
N ALA A 212 6.77 -26.81 -6.89
CA ALA A 212 6.32 -26.85 -5.51
C ALA A 212 6.38 -25.46 -4.84
N ALA A 213 7.49 -24.74 -5.03
CA ALA A 213 7.64 -23.38 -4.51
C ALA A 213 6.62 -22.39 -5.12
N LEU A 214 6.27 -22.53 -6.39
CA LEU A 214 5.25 -21.70 -7.03
C LEU A 214 3.86 -21.98 -6.43
N VAL A 215 3.51 -23.26 -6.28
CA VAL A 215 2.24 -23.69 -5.69
C VAL A 215 2.11 -23.16 -4.25
N GLU A 216 3.14 -23.36 -3.43
CA GLU A 216 3.19 -22.83 -2.06
C GLU A 216 2.97 -21.31 -2.02
N ARG A 217 3.58 -20.58 -2.95
CA ARG A 217 3.43 -19.13 -3.01
C ARG A 217 2.06 -18.67 -3.50
N LEU A 218 1.45 -19.39 -4.42
CA LEU A 218 0.10 -19.09 -4.88
C LEU A 218 -0.95 -19.40 -3.79
N ASP A 219 -0.68 -20.38 -2.94
CA ASP A 219 -1.59 -20.78 -1.86
C ASP A 219 -1.54 -19.80 -0.67
N ALA A 220 -0.38 -19.25 -0.37
CA ALA A 220 -0.17 -18.35 0.76
C ALA A 220 -0.92 -16.98 0.65
N PRO A 221 -0.91 -16.27 -0.48
CA PRO A 221 -1.64 -15.01 -0.63
C PRO A 221 -3.11 -15.18 -1.00
N VAL A 222 -3.49 -16.36 -1.50
CA VAL A 222 -4.85 -16.64 -1.97
C VAL A 222 -5.49 -17.59 -0.98
N SER A 223 -6.48 -17.12 -0.21
CA SER A 223 -7.27 -18.04 0.61
C SER A 223 -7.88 -19.10 -0.29
N TYR A 224 -7.32 -20.27 -0.28
CA TYR A 224 -7.81 -21.52 -0.81
C TYR A 224 -8.72 -21.41 -2.07
N THR A 225 -8.13 -21.28 -3.21
CA THR A 225 -8.75 -21.71 -4.47
C THR A 225 -8.28 -23.14 -4.73
N HIS A 226 -9.17 -24.02 -5.18
CA HIS A 226 -8.91 -25.43 -5.41
C HIS A 226 -7.71 -25.64 -6.33
N LEU A 227 -6.55 -25.95 -5.78
CA LEU A 227 -5.44 -26.52 -6.52
C LEU A 227 -5.74 -28.01 -6.71
N THR A 228 -6.32 -28.35 -7.82
CA THR A 228 -6.41 -29.75 -8.23
C THR A 228 -5.11 -30.13 -8.92
N LEU A 229 -4.29 -30.96 -8.28
CA LEU A 229 -3.26 -31.70 -8.98
C LEU A 229 -3.96 -32.63 -9.97
N PRO A 230 -3.53 -32.68 -11.26
CA PRO A 230 -4.06 -33.65 -12.17
C PRO A 230 -3.78 -35.04 -11.58
N THR A 231 -4.83 -35.76 -11.24
CA THR A 231 -4.75 -37.20 -11.00
C THR A 231 -4.11 -37.83 -12.23
N LYS A 232 -3.05 -38.59 -12.03
CA LYS A 232 -2.35 -39.29 -13.10
C LYS A 232 -3.34 -39.83 -14.11
N VAL A 233 -3.21 -39.37 -15.36
CA VAL A 233 -3.69 -40.10 -16.51
C VAL A 233 -2.63 -41.14 -16.76
N THR A 234 -2.93 -42.39 -16.45
CA THR A 234 -2.14 -43.57 -16.85
C THR A 234 -2.16 -43.73 -18.37
#